data_30a64cb09c6f81da11b2252af0df24a3
#
_entry.id   30a64cb09c6f81da11b2252af0df24a3
#
_cell.length_a   1.000
_cell.length_b   1.000
_cell.length_c   1.000
_cell.angle_alpha   90.00
_cell.angle_beta   90.00
_cell.angle_gamma   90.00
#
_symmetry.space_group_name_H-M   'P 1'
#
loop_
_entity.id
_entity.type
_entity.pdbx_description
1 polymer ?
#
loop_
_entity_poly.entity_id
_entity_poly.type
_entity_poly.pdbx_seq_one_letter_code
_entity_poly.pdbx_strand_id
1 'polypeptide(L)'
;MRVKKIAIVSPSLGLLGEPFVKHEKEIGFRRLRSYGIEVVAAANACKGIEFLKRHPEARAQDLLDAFRDPSVDMILCAIGGDDTYRLLPHLFEHDELLHAARNSQKIFLGFSDATVNHFMLHKAGIHTFYGQSFLSDVCELEDEMLPYSRKYFEELLATGTIQEIRPSDVWYGERTAFDESQIGVKRVRHPNRGFELLQGNAVFSGKILGGCIETIYDMFDHARHDDCPALCRQYDIFPSVDDWRGKILLLESSEEYAKPEIYQKMLQTLKAAGIFEVVNGVLAGKPMNEVHYEEYKRLLIREINKPDLPIVYNLNAGHATPRCIVPLNVEARVDAARQVIRFAWGRE
;
A
#
# COMPACT_ATOMS: atom_id res chain seq x y z
N MET A 1 -17.06 -10.01 8.60
CA MET A 1 -16.06 -10.62 9.53
C MET A 1 -15.62 -9.53 10.49
N ARG A 2 -15.35 -9.83 11.75
CA ARG A 2 -14.77 -8.86 12.72
C ARG A 2 -13.35 -9.29 13.06
N VAL A 3 -12.38 -8.39 12.89
CA VAL A 3 -10.98 -8.66 13.26
C VAL A 3 -10.86 -8.74 14.78
N LYS A 4 -10.29 -9.82 15.28
CA LYS A 4 -10.02 -10.05 16.71
C LYS A 4 -8.53 -10.15 17.01
N LYS A 5 -7.74 -10.68 16.06
CA LYS A 5 -6.31 -10.86 16.21
C LYS A 5 -5.56 -10.35 15.00
N ILE A 6 -4.54 -9.52 15.25
CA ILE A 6 -3.64 -8.96 14.24
C ILE A 6 -2.23 -9.50 14.46
N ALA A 7 -1.64 -10.06 13.39
CA ALA A 7 -0.21 -10.35 13.33
C ALA A 7 0.52 -9.19 12.63
N ILE A 8 1.50 -8.60 13.30
CA ILE A 8 2.36 -7.59 12.71
C ILE A 8 3.59 -8.27 12.13
N VAL A 9 3.83 -8.07 10.83
CA VAL A 9 4.95 -8.64 10.08
C VAL A 9 5.86 -7.53 9.55
N SER A 10 7.15 -7.79 9.42
CA SER A 10 8.14 -6.90 8.79
C SER A 10 8.66 -7.54 7.51
N PRO A 11 7.91 -7.52 6.40
CA PRO A 11 8.33 -8.20 5.17
C PRO A 11 9.45 -7.47 4.42
N SER A 12 9.73 -6.22 4.78
CA SER A 12 10.80 -5.40 4.24
C SER A 12 11.68 -4.83 5.36
N LEU A 13 11.65 -3.51 5.60
CA LEU A 13 12.51 -2.85 6.58
C LEU A 13 12.21 -3.32 8.02
N GLY A 14 13.24 -3.73 8.73
CA GLY A 14 13.14 -4.23 10.12
C GLY A 14 13.03 -3.16 11.19
N LEU A 15 12.45 -2.00 10.88
CA LEU A 15 12.39 -0.82 11.73
C LEU A 15 11.73 -1.08 13.09
N LEU A 16 10.71 -1.97 13.13
CA LEU A 16 9.98 -2.30 14.35
C LEU A 16 10.85 -2.85 15.50
N GLY A 17 12.03 -3.39 15.17
CA GLY A 17 12.98 -3.93 16.13
C GLY A 17 13.97 -2.90 16.71
N GLU A 18 14.01 -1.70 16.15
CA GLU A 18 14.98 -0.69 16.53
C GLU A 18 14.62 0.01 17.84
N PRO A 19 15.63 0.30 18.70
CA PRO A 19 15.39 0.95 19.99
C PRO A 19 14.72 2.32 19.87
N PHE A 20 15.01 3.08 18.82
CA PHE A 20 14.52 4.45 18.66
C PHE A 20 13.02 4.53 18.30
N VAL A 21 12.40 3.43 17.83
CA VAL A 21 10.93 3.36 17.58
C VAL A 21 10.16 2.69 18.74
N LYS A 22 10.80 2.46 19.88
CA LYS A 22 10.18 1.76 21.00
C LYS A 22 8.90 2.43 21.48
N HIS A 23 8.92 3.75 21.62
CA HIS A 23 7.77 4.53 22.08
C HIS A 23 6.60 4.48 21.07
N GLU A 24 6.88 4.57 19.77
CA GLU A 24 5.87 4.42 18.71
C GLU A 24 5.23 3.04 18.77
N LYS A 25 6.06 2.00 18.87
CA LYS A 25 5.59 0.62 19.01
C LYS A 25 4.68 0.44 20.23
N GLU A 26 5.04 1.00 21.39
CA GLU A 26 4.23 0.95 22.60
C GLU A 26 2.88 1.67 22.42
N ILE A 27 2.87 2.82 21.74
CA ILE A 27 1.65 3.57 21.40
C ILE A 27 0.76 2.70 20.50
N GLY A 28 1.30 2.12 19.42
CA GLY A 28 0.54 1.31 18.47
C GLY A 28 -0.06 0.05 19.13
N PHE A 29 0.72 -0.70 19.90
CA PHE A 29 0.21 -1.86 20.63
C PHE A 29 -0.89 -1.49 21.62
N ARG A 30 -0.73 -0.39 22.36
CA ARG A 30 -1.75 0.09 23.29
C ARG A 30 -3.05 0.47 22.55
N ARG A 31 -2.95 1.16 21.40
CA ARG A 31 -4.11 1.50 20.55
C ARG A 31 -4.85 0.27 20.05
N LEU A 32 -4.17 -0.70 19.50
CA LEU A 32 -4.81 -1.93 19.03
C LEU A 32 -5.53 -2.66 20.15
N ARG A 33 -4.89 -2.76 21.33
CA ARG A 33 -5.53 -3.36 22.50
C ARG A 33 -6.76 -2.57 23.00
N SER A 34 -6.77 -1.24 22.85
CA SER A 34 -7.94 -0.42 23.23
C SER A 34 -9.16 -0.68 22.33
N TYR A 35 -8.95 -1.16 21.10
CA TYR A 35 -10.01 -1.68 20.22
C TYR A 35 -10.48 -3.08 20.61
N GLY A 36 -9.91 -3.69 21.64
CA GLY A 36 -10.19 -5.07 22.02
C GLY A 36 -9.51 -6.10 21.10
N ILE A 37 -8.45 -5.70 20.40
CA ILE A 37 -7.71 -6.56 19.47
C ILE A 37 -6.56 -7.24 20.21
N GLU A 38 -6.44 -8.56 20.03
CA GLU A 38 -5.21 -9.27 20.35
C GLU A 38 -4.17 -8.92 19.27
N VAL A 39 -3.01 -8.43 19.68
CA VAL A 39 -1.95 -8.07 18.76
C VAL A 39 -0.67 -8.82 19.10
N VAL A 40 -0.09 -9.46 18.10
CA VAL A 40 1.17 -10.19 18.17
C VAL A 40 2.14 -9.68 17.11
N ALA A 41 3.40 -9.54 17.47
CA ALA A 41 4.45 -9.39 16.48
C ALA A 41 4.91 -10.78 16.05
N ALA A 42 5.13 -10.99 14.75
CA ALA A 42 5.69 -12.23 14.25
C ALA A 42 7.08 -12.48 14.85
N ALA A 43 7.52 -13.73 14.85
CA ALA A 43 8.69 -14.18 15.60
C ALA A 43 9.97 -13.40 15.31
N ASN A 44 10.13 -12.93 14.09
CA ASN A 44 11.32 -12.17 13.65
C ASN A 44 11.04 -10.68 13.47
N ALA A 45 9.78 -10.23 13.45
CA ALA A 45 9.41 -8.85 13.07
C ALA A 45 10.10 -7.75 13.90
N CYS A 46 10.53 -8.06 15.13
CA CYS A 46 11.21 -7.15 16.05
C CYS A 46 12.72 -7.40 16.19
N LYS A 47 13.37 -8.08 15.23
CA LYS A 47 14.81 -8.39 15.33
C LYS A 47 15.73 -7.29 14.79
N GLY A 48 15.18 -6.20 14.28
CA GLY A 48 15.93 -5.04 13.82
C GLY A 48 16.35 -5.10 12.35
N ILE A 49 16.76 -3.95 11.82
CA ILE A 49 17.09 -3.73 10.41
C ILE A 49 18.20 -4.69 9.95
N GLU A 50 19.31 -4.73 10.68
CA GLU A 50 20.49 -5.54 10.29
C GLU A 50 20.20 -7.04 10.23
N PHE A 51 19.38 -7.55 11.15
CA PHE A 51 19.00 -8.96 11.12
C PHE A 51 18.08 -9.24 9.91
N LEU A 52 17.00 -8.48 9.76
CA LEU A 52 16.00 -8.75 8.71
C LEU A 52 16.58 -8.55 7.30
N LYS A 53 17.50 -7.59 7.11
CA LYS A 53 18.19 -7.40 5.83
C LYS A 53 19.00 -8.63 5.44
N ARG A 54 19.64 -9.30 6.41
CA ARG A 54 20.48 -10.51 6.17
C ARG A 54 19.68 -11.80 6.11
N HIS A 55 18.43 -11.81 6.57
CA HIS A 55 17.61 -12.99 6.73
C HIS A 55 16.23 -12.85 6.03
N PRO A 56 16.19 -12.75 4.68
CA PRO A 56 14.93 -12.72 3.95
C PRO A 56 14.08 -13.98 4.19
N GLU A 57 14.71 -15.14 4.42
CA GLU A 57 14.03 -16.39 4.79
C GLU A 57 13.24 -16.26 6.10
N ALA A 58 13.75 -15.53 7.08
CA ALA A 58 13.05 -15.31 8.36
C ALA A 58 11.81 -14.40 8.18
N ARG A 59 11.89 -13.39 7.31
CA ARG A 59 10.76 -12.53 6.94
C ARG A 59 9.68 -13.32 6.19
N ALA A 60 10.11 -14.17 5.25
CA ALA A 60 9.21 -15.04 4.50
C ALA A 60 8.50 -16.04 5.43
N GLN A 61 9.22 -16.65 6.38
CA GLN A 61 8.63 -17.55 7.36
C GLN A 61 7.59 -16.86 8.23
N ASP A 62 7.86 -15.63 8.73
CA ASP A 62 6.89 -14.84 9.50
C ASP A 62 5.60 -14.61 8.71
N LEU A 63 5.70 -14.32 7.41
CA LEU A 63 4.54 -14.11 6.55
C LEU A 63 3.75 -15.41 6.36
N LEU A 64 4.43 -16.54 6.10
CA LEU A 64 3.82 -17.85 5.95
C LEU A 64 3.10 -18.30 7.24
N ASP A 65 3.75 -18.13 8.39
CA ASP A 65 3.19 -18.48 9.68
C ASP A 65 1.94 -17.66 9.99
N ALA A 66 1.97 -16.34 9.68
CA ALA A 66 0.81 -15.49 9.84
C ALA A 66 -0.36 -15.91 8.94
N PHE A 67 -0.10 -16.38 7.71
CA PHE A 67 -1.14 -16.94 6.83
C PHE A 67 -1.64 -18.30 7.31
N ARG A 68 -0.80 -19.12 7.93
CA ARG A 68 -1.14 -20.48 8.40
C ARG A 68 -1.82 -20.50 9.78
N ASP A 69 -1.57 -19.51 10.64
CA ASP A 69 -2.18 -19.45 11.98
C ASP A 69 -3.69 -19.18 11.88
N PRO A 70 -4.57 -20.14 12.19
CA PRO A 70 -6.02 -19.97 12.07
C PRO A 70 -6.60 -18.94 13.05
N SER A 71 -5.85 -18.54 14.06
CA SER A 71 -6.30 -17.53 15.03
C SER A 71 -6.07 -16.11 14.56
N VAL A 72 -5.24 -15.87 13.53
CA VAL A 72 -4.96 -14.56 12.95
C VAL A 72 -6.05 -14.19 11.94
N ASP A 73 -6.69 -13.04 12.11
CA ASP A 73 -7.67 -12.50 11.19
C ASP A 73 -7.05 -11.51 10.20
N MET A 74 -6.02 -10.79 10.64
CA MET A 74 -5.39 -9.73 9.85
C MET A 74 -3.87 -9.77 9.97
N ILE A 75 -3.20 -9.61 8.83
CA ILE A 75 -1.76 -9.44 8.71
C ILE A 75 -1.51 -7.96 8.38
N LEU A 76 -0.81 -7.26 9.27
CA LEU A 76 -0.51 -5.85 9.15
C LEU A 76 1.00 -5.67 8.97
N CYS A 77 1.41 -5.06 7.85
CA CYS A 77 2.81 -4.70 7.65
C CYS A 77 3.26 -3.67 8.68
N ALA A 78 4.43 -3.88 9.28
CA ALA A 78 5.01 -2.94 10.23
C ALA A 78 5.32 -1.59 9.56
N ILE A 79 5.97 -1.65 8.41
CA ILE A 79 6.32 -0.52 7.56
C ILE A 79 6.68 -1.05 6.15
N GLY A 80 6.91 -0.16 5.19
CA GLY A 80 7.50 -0.47 3.89
C GLY A 80 9.01 -0.74 3.97
N GLY A 81 9.73 -0.30 2.96
CA GLY A 81 11.17 -0.47 2.74
C GLY A 81 11.46 -0.52 1.26
N ASP A 82 12.41 -1.38 0.82
CA ASP A 82 12.84 -1.45 -0.57
C ASP A 82 13.27 -2.86 -1.05
N ASP A 83 13.16 -3.88 -0.20
CA ASP A 83 13.74 -5.19 -0.51
C ASP A 83 12.82 -6.40 -0.27
N THR A 84 11.50 -6.19 -0.22
CA THR A 84 10.51 -7.27 -0.08
C THR A 84 10.62 -8.33 -1.19
N TYR A 85 11.07 -7.96 -2.38
CA TYR A 85 11.28 -8.90 -3.50
C TYR A 85 12.24 -10.05 -3.14
N ARG A 86 13.14 -9.86 -2.16
CA ARG A 86 14.07 -10.90 -1.68
C ARG A 86 13.37 -12.09 -1.01
N LEU A 87 12.08 -11.94 -0.67
CA LEU A 87 11.28 -13.03 -0.14
C LEU A 87 10.85 -14.04 -1.22
N LEU A 88 10.91 -13.65 -2.50
CA LEU A 88 10.40 -14.45 -3.62
C LEU A 88 10.92 -15.88 -3.67
N PRO A 89 12.25 -16.16 -3.56
CA PRO A 89 12.74 -17.53 -3.56
C PRO A 89 12.13 -18.38 -2.44
N HIS A 90 11.96 -17.80 -1.25
CA HIS A 90 11.48 -18.51 -0.07
C HIS A 90 9.95 -18.70 -0.05
N LEU A 91 9.21 -17.94 -0.87
CA LEU A 91 7.74 -17.97 -0.90
C LEU A 91 7.19 -18.71 -2.13
N PHE A 92 7.97 -18.79 -3.23
CA PHE A 92 7.49 -19.30 -4.52
C PHE A 92 8.27 -20.50 -5.06
N GLU A 93 9.40 -20.88 -4.50
CA GLU A 93 10.15 -22.06 -4.97
C GLU A 93 9.29 -23.34 -4.91
N HIS A 94 8.39 -23.45 -3.90
CA HIS A 94 7.44 -24.56 -3.73
C HIS A 94 6.00 -24.07 -3.61
N ASP A 95 5.69 -22.87 -4.15
CA ASP A 95 4.36 -22.23 -4.09
C ASP A 95 3.77 -22.09 -2.67
N GLU A 96 4.61 -22.05 -1.66
CA GLU A 96 4.24 -22.04 -0.24
C GLU A 96 3.25 -20.92 0.11
N LEU A 97 3.52 -19.69 -0.39
CA LEU A 97 2.63 -18.55 -0.18
C LEU A 97 1.28 -18.76 -0.87
N LEU A 98 1.30 -19.27 -2.11
CA LEU A 98 0.06 -19.48 -2.87
C LEU A 98 -0.84 -20.48 -2.17
N HIS A 99 -0.27 -21.56 -1.62
CA HIS A 99 -1.02 -22.56 -0.85
C HIS A 99 -1.56 -22.00 0.47
N ALA A 100 -0.74 -21.25 1.22
CA ALA A 100 -1.14 -20.67 2.50
C ALA A 100 -2.20 -19.58 2.32
N ALA A 101 -2.05 -18.70 1.32
CA ALA A 101 -2.93 -17.58 1.09
C ALA A 101 -4.30 -17.99 0.54
N ARG A 102 -4.36 -18.87 -0.48
CA ARG A 102 -5.62 -19.33 -1.11
C ARG A 102 -6.58 -19.99 -0.12
N ASN A 103 -6.07 -20.62 0.91
CA ASN A 103 -6.85 -21.30 1.93
C ASN A 103 -7.21 -20.38 3.12
N SER A 104 -6.83 -19.11 3.06
CA SER A 104 -7.04 -18.16 4.14
C SER A 104 -7.96 -17.02 3.69
N GLN A 105 -8.86 -16.61 4.59
CA GLN A 105 -9.70 -15.41 4.40
C GLN A 105 -9.12 -14.19 5.15
N LYS A 106 -7.79 -14.16 5.31
CA LYS A 106 -7.13 -13.13 6.10
C LYS A 106 -7.03 -11.80 5.36
N ILE A 107 -7.18 -10.73 6.12
CA ILE A 107 -6.89 -9.38 5.65
C ILE A 107 -5.36 -9.21 5.60
N PHE A 108 -4.82 -8.79 4.46
CA PHE A 108 -3.46 -8.31 4.34
C PHE A 108 -3.48 -6.79 4.09
N LEU A 109 -2.85 -6.01 4.98
CA LEU A 109 -2.78 -4.56 4.90
C LEU A 109 -1.34 -4.07 4.95
N GLY A 110 -0.96 -3.28 3.95
CA GLY A 110 0.34 -2.61 3.83
C GLY A 110 0.35 -1.63 2.67
N PHE A 111 1.43 -0.87 2.51
CA PHE A 111 1.66 0.03 1.37
C PHE A 111 3.16 0.20 1.12
N SER A 112 3.55 1.06 0.17
CA SER A 112 4.96 1.28 -0.19
C SER A 112 5.56 0.01 -0.80
N ASP A 113 6.69 -0.48 -0.30
CA ASP A 113 7.34 -1.72 -0.75
C ASP A 113 6.44 -2.96 -0.62
N ALA A 114 5.40 -2.93 0.24
CA ALA A 114 4.38 -3.98 0.27
C ALA A 114 3.59 -4.11 -1.05
N THR A 115 3.79 -3.21 -2.04
CA THR A 115 3.29 -3.38 -3.41
C THR A 115 3.74 -4.72 -4.01
N VAL A 116 4.97 -5.16 -3.72
CA VAL A 116 5.46 -6.50 -4.13
C VAL A 116 4.60 -7.60 -3.50
N ASN A 117 4.30 -7.50 -2.19
CA ASN A 117 3.44 -8.48 -1.51
C ASN A 117 2.02 -8.48 -2.10
N HIS A 118 1.47 -7.33 -2.46
CA HIS A 118 0.17 -7.25 -3.12
C HIS A 118 0.16 -7.97 -4.46
N PHE A 119 1.23 -7.86 -5.26
CA PHE A 119 1.35 -8.63 -6.51
C PHE A 119 1.55 -10.13 -6.26
N MET A 120 2.34 -10.52 -5.25
CA MET A 120 2.44 -11.92 -4.82
C MET A 120 1.05 -12.50 -4.48
N LEU A 121 0.25 -11.75 -3.71
CA LEU A 121 -1.07 -12.19 -3.26
C LEU A 121 -2.14 -12.08 -4.37
N HIS A 122 -1.97 -11.14 -5.32
CA HIS A 122 -2.74 -11.13 -6.56
C HIS A 122 -2.57 -12.43 -7.35
N LYS A 123 -1.35 -12.93 -7.46
CA LYS A 123 -1.05 -14.23 -8.10
C LYS A 123 -1.73 -15.40 -7.36
N ALA A 124 -1.96 -15.29 -6.06
CA ALA A 124 -2.77 -16.23 -5.30
C ALA A 124 -4.28 -16.11 -5.54
N GLY A 125 -4.73 -15.07 -6.24
CA GLY A 125 -6.14 -14.81 -6.56
C GLY A 125 -6.93 -14.17 -5.42
N ILE A 126 -6.27 -13.67 -4.37
CA ILE A 126 -6.93 -13.05 -3.23
C ILE A 126 -6.97 -11.52 -3.34
N HIS A 127 -7.92 -10.90 -2.67
CA HIS A 127 -7.94 -9.45 -2.49
C HIS A 127 -7.12 -9.04 -1.27
N THR A 128 -6.56 -7.85 -1.33
CA THR A 128 -5.73 -7.26 -0.27
C THR A 128 -6.10 -5.80 -0.07
N PHE A 129 -5.48 -5.13 0.90
CA PHE A 129 -5.81 -3.76 1.28
C PHE A 129 -4.54 -2.90 1.26
N TYR A 130 -4.56 -1.84 0.45
CA TYR A 130 -3.45 -0.92 0.28
C TYR A 130 -3.69 0.40 0.99
N GLY A 131 -2.72 0.92 1.76
CA GLY A 131 -2.79 2.30 2.21
C GLY A 131 -2.27 2.60 3.61
N GLN A 132 -2.31 1.67 4.55
CA GLN A 132 -1.88 1.90 5.94
C GLN A 132 -0.88 0.84 6.41
N SER A 133 -0.05 1.22 7.38
CA SER A 133 0.86 0.31 8.08
C SER A 133 0.86 0.57 9.59
N PHE A 134 1.52 -0.32 10.34
CA PHE A 134 1.54 -0.22 11.79
C PHE A 134 2.26 1.05 12.25
N LEU A 135 3.51 1.28 11.83
CA LEU A 135 4.31 2.43 12.28
C LEU A 135 3.81 3.74 11.71
N SER A 136 3.43 3.77 10.42
CA SER A 136 3.07 5.04 9.75
C SER A 136 1.70 5.58 10.17
N ASP A 137 0.76 4.71 10.58
CA ASP A 137 -0.63 5.11 10.84
C ASP A 137 -1.10 4.74 12.23
N VAL A 138 -0.95 3.46 12.64
CA VAL A 138 -1.42 3.01 13.96
C VAL A 138 -0.58 3.60 15.08
N CYS A 139 0.72 3.80 14.85
CA CYS A 139 1.64 4.40 15.81
C CYS A 139 1.70 5.94 15.75
N GLU A 140 0.73 6.62 15.08
CA GLU A 140 0.72 8.09 15.04
C GLU A 140 1.01 8.69 16.42
N LEU A 141 1.94 9.66 16.47
CA LEU A 141 2.40 10.27 17.72
C LEU A 141 1.42 11.27 18.35
N GLU A 142 0.38 11.70 17.61
CA GLU A 142 -0.74 12.41 18.23
C GLU A 142 -1.48 11.50 19.23
N ASP A 143 -2.34 12.06 20.06
CA ASP A 143 -3.09 11.31 21.06
C ASP A 143 -3.86 10.12 20.46
N GLU A 144 -4.34 10.28 19.23
CA GLU A 144 -5.07 9.26 18.46
C GLU A 144 -4.55 9.15 17.03
N MET A 145 -4.97 8.12 16.30
CA MET A 145 -4.81 8.07 14.86
C MET A 145 -5.50 9.28 14.21
N LEU A 146 -4.94 9.77 13.09
CA LEU A 146 -5.56 10.85 12.33
C LEU A 146 -7.00 10.47 11.93
N PRO A 147 -7.98 11.37 12.08
CA PRO A 147 -9.41 11.02 11.99
C PRO A 147 -9.81 10.30 10.70
N TYR A 148 -9.27 10.72 9.56
CA TYR A 148 -9.56 10.10 8.28
C TYR A 148 -8.97 8.69 8.17
N SER A 149 -7.70 8.50 8.54
CA SER A 149 -7.04 7.18 8.55
C SER A 149 -7.73 6.24 9.54
N ARG A 150 -8.08 6.75 10.74
CA ARG A 150 -8.81 6.00 11.77
C ARG A 150 -10.15 5.49 11.26
N LYS A 151 -10.93 6.31 10.57
CA LYS A 151 -12.23 5.93 10.00
C LYS A 151 -12.13 4.65 9.16
N TYR A 152 -11.19 4.59 8.24
CA TYR A 152 -11.04 3.43 7.36
C TYR A 152 -10.45 2.22 8.09
N PHE A 153 -9.55 2.46 9.05
CA PHE A 153 -9.01 1.39 9.88
C PHE A 153 -10.10 0.73 10.73
N GLU A 154 -10.92 1.52 11.40
CA GLU A 154 -12.05 1.05 12.21
C GLU A 154 -13.11 0.33 11.34
N GLU A 155 -13.41 0.84 10.14
CA GLU A 155 -14.31 0.17 9.20
C GLU A 155 -13.77 -1.21 8.82
N LEU A 156 -12.48 -1.31 8.49
CA LEU A 156 -11.84 -2.58 8.14
C LEU A 156 -11.85 -3.56 9.33
N LEU A 157 -11.53 -3.09 10.54
CA LEU A 157 -11.58 -3.93 11.74
C LEU A 157 -12.98 -4.46 12.03
N ALA A 158 -14.00 -3.63 11.82
CA ALA A 158 -15.39 -3.96 12.15
C ALA A 158 -16.02 -4.92 11.13
N THR A 159 -15.76 -4.71 9.83
CA THR A 159 -16.47 -5.37 8.74
C THR A 159 -15.61 -6.34 7.92
N GLY A 160 -14.29 -6.16 7.92
CA GLY A 160 -13.38 -6.86 7.01
C GLY A 160 -13.39 -6.29 5.58
N THR A 161 -14.08 -5.17 5.35
CA THR A 161 -14.27 -4.56 4.03
C THR A 161 -14.19 -3.04 4.11
N ILE A 162 -14.03 -2.38 2.97
CA ILE A 162 -14.23 -0.94 2.79
C ILE A 162 -15.35 -0.77 1.78
N GLN A 163 -16.39 -0.02 2.12
CA GLN A 163 -17.57 0.13 1.25
C GLN A 163 -17.42 1.29 0.26
N GLU A 164 -16.94 2.42 0.73
CA GLU A 164 -16.67 3.57 -0.14
C GLU A 164 -15.48 4.41 0.36
N ILE A 165 -14.79 5.05 -0.57
CA ILE A 165 -13.75 6.04 -0.28
C ILE A 165 -14.22 7.39 -0.77
N ARG A 166 -14.10 8.40 0.10
CA ARG A 166 -14.26 9.83 -0.22
C ARG A 166 -12.97 10.56 0.11
N PRO A 167 -12.66 11.69 -0.53
CA PRO A 167 -11.48 12.46 -0.19
C PRO A 167 -11.56 12.97 1.26
N SER A 168 -10.40 13.15 1.87
CA SER A 168 -10.27 13.92 3.11
C SER A 168 -10.44 15.40 2.81
N ASP A 169 -11.04 16.16 3.73
CA ASP A 169 -11.11 17.63 3.62
C ASP A 169 -9.76 18.30 3.86
N VAL A 170 -8.81 17.56 4.42
CA VAL A 170 -7.49 18.07 4.80
C VAL A 170 -6.39 17.09 4.44
N TRP A 171 -5.19 17.61 4.28
CA TRP A 171 -3.95 16.85 4.32
C TRP A 171 -3.02 17.39 5.41
N TYR A 172 -2.04 16.61 5.83
CA TYR A 172 -1.11 16.97 6.90
C TYR A 172 0.32 16.97 6.37
N GLY A 173 1.08 18.00 6.78
CA GLY A 173 2.52 18.00 6.58
C GLY A 173 3.19 16.84 7.30
N GLU A 174 4.17 16.22 6.67
CA GLU A 174 4.92 15.12 7.28
C GLU A 174 5.80 15.62 8.41
N ARG A 175 5.98 14.77 9.43
CA ARG A 175 6.90 15.03 10.53
C ARG A 175 8.34 14.97 10.03
N THR A 176 9.17 15.81 10.59
CA THR A 176 10.63 15.80 10.35
C THR A 176 11.40 15.16 11.51
N ALA A 177 10.71 14.86 12.61
CA ALA A 177 11.26 14.18 13.79
C ALA A 177 10.23 13.19 14.32
N PHE A 178 10.71 12.06 14.85
CA PHE A 178 9.91 10.94 15.35
C PHE A 178 10.34 10.47 16.74
N ASP A 179 11.13 11.28 17.45
CA ASP A 179 11.55 10.99 18.82
C ASP A 179 10.43 11.26 19.85
N GLU A 180 10.67 10.88 21.10
CA GLU A 180 9.68 10.99 22.18
C GLU A 180 9.17 12.42 22.43
N SER A 181 9.91 13.47 22.03
CA SER A 181 9.46 14.86 22.15
C SER A 181 8.28 15.18 21.23
N GLN A 182 8.05 14.35 20.23
CA GLN A 182 6.95 14.50 19.27
C GLN A 182 5.64 13.85 19.74
N ILE A 183 5.65 13.16 20.90
CA ILE A 183 4.42 12.55 21.45
C ILE A 183 3.45 13.67 21.84
N GLY A 184 2.23 13.60 21.33
CA GLY A 184 1.18 14.61 21.54
C GLY A 184 1.30 15.85 20.64
N VAL A 185 2.39 16.00 19.88
CA VAL A 185 2.54 17.14 18.95
C VAL A 185 1.66 16.93 17.73
N LYS A 186 0.77 17.87 17.46
CA LYS A 186 -0.13 17.81 16.29
C LYS A 186 0.61 18.11 15.00
N ARG A 187 0.24 17.40 13.94
CA ARG A 187 0.71 17.68 12.58
C ARG A 187 0.14 19.00 12.06
N VAL A 188 0.89 19.66 11.19
CA VAL A 188 0.41 20.86 10.48
C VAL A 188 -0.65 20.45 9.48
N ARG A 189 -1.83 21.09 9.55
CA ARG A 189 -3.01 20.77 8.75
C ARG A 189 -3.21 21.76 7.62
N HIS A 190 -3.51 21.27 6.44
CA HIS A 190 -3.75 22.05 5.22
C HIS A 190 -5.10 21.65 4.59
N PRO A 191 -5.80 22.54 3.89
CA PRO A 191 -7.01 22.20 3.15
C PRO A 191 -6.67 21.28 1.97
N ASN A 192 -7.52 20.27 1.71
CA ASN A 192 -7.39 19.38 0.56
C ASN A 192 -8.39 19.73 -0.53
N ARG A 193 -8.02 19.48 -1.80
CA ARG A 193 -8.85 19.83 -2.97
C ARG A 193 -9.89 18.77 -3.35
N GLY A 194 -9.77 17.56 -2.77
CA GLY A 194 -10.57 16.40 -3.20
C GLY A 194 -10.00 15.74 -4.46
N PHE A 195 -10.77 14.83 -5.06
CA PHE A 195 -10.37 14.15 -6.28
C PHE A 195 -10.37 15.11 -7.48
N GLU A 196 -9.34 15.06 -8.30
CA GLU A 196 -9.20 15.87 -9.52
C GLU A 196 -9.28 14.96 -10.75
N LEU A 197 -10.31 15.12 -11.57
CA LEU A 197 -10.39 14.46 -12.87
C LEU A 197 -9.47 15.22 -13.83
N LEU A 198 -8.38 14.58 -14.28
CA LEU A 198 -7.42 15.21 -15.19
C LEU A 198 -7.83 15.05 -16.66
N GLN A 199 -8.43 13.91 -17.01
CA GLN A 199 -8.95 13.60 -18.35
C GLN A 199 -9.91 12.42 -18.33
N GLY A 200 -10.56 12.13 -19.45
CA GLY A 200 -11.46 11.01 -19.66
C GLY A 200 -12.82 11.17 -18.97
N ASN A 201 -13.57 10.09 -18.88
CA ASN A 201 -14.90 10.08 -18.27
C ASN A 201 -14.80 10.16 -16.74
N ALA A 202 -15.67 10.96 -16.12
CA ALA A 202 -15.74 11.08 -14.65
C ALA A 202 -16.20 9.79 -13.96
N VAL A 203 -16.84 8.88 -14.69
CA VAL A 203 -17.36 7.61 -14.15
C VAL A 203 -16.75 6.44 -14.92
N PHE A 204 -16.10 5.53 -14.19
CA PHE A 204 -15.53 4.30 -14.74
C PHE A 204 -15.48 3.21 -13.67
N SER A 205 -15.27 1.96 -14.09
CA SER A 205 -15.25 0.81 -13.18
C SER A 205 -14.18 -0.20 -13.55
N GLY A 206 -13.78 -1.01 -12.59
CA GLY A 206 -12.84 -2.10 -12.74
C GLY A 206 -12.26 -2.50 -11.39
N LYS A 207 -11.60 -3.64 -11.32
CA LYS A 207 -10.86 -4.04 -10.14
C LYS A 207 -9.61 -3.19 -10.00
N ILE A 208 -9.35 -2.65 -8.81
CA ILE A 208 -8.15 -1.84 -8.57
C ILE A 208 -6.95 -2.76 -8.36
N LEU A 209 -5.82 -2.41 -8.97
CA LEU A 209 -4.51 -3.06 -8.76
C LEU A 209 -3.41 -2.00 -8.93
N GLY A 210 -2.28 -2.17 -8.24
CA GLY A 210 -1.15 -1.24 -8.30
C GLY A 210 -0.60 -0.92 -6.92
N GLY A 211 0.00 0.28 -6.76
CA GLY A 211 0.61 0.75 -5.52
C GLY A 211 1.69 1.81 -5.75
N CYS A 212 2.81 1.69 -5.04
CA CYS A 212 3.93 2.61 -5.12
C CYS A 212 4.64 2.50 -6.47
N ILE A 213 4.73 3.63 -7.19
CA ILE A 213 5.30 3.64 -8.55
C ILE A 213 6.81 3.38 -8.53
N GLU A 214 7.52 3.82 -7.49
CA GLU A 214 8.96 3.55 -7.30
C GLU A 214 9.19 2.06 -7.13
N THR A 215 8.43 1.39 -6.26
CA THR A 215 8.50 -0.07 -6.05
C THR A 215 8.18 -0.84 -7.33
N ILE A 216 7.19 -0.37 -8.10
CA ILE A 216 6.88 -0.98 -9.41
C ILE A 216 8.04 -0.77 -10.38
N TYR A 217 8.63 0.42 -10.41
CA TYR A 217 9.77 0.74 -11.27
C TYR A 217 11.00 -0.12 -10.98
N ASP A 218 11.29 -0.39 -9.70
CA ASP A 218 12.40 -1.25 -9.27
C ASP A 218 12.28 -2.69 -9.81
N MET A 219 11.08 -3.16 -10.19
CA MET A 219 10.92 -4.46 -10.86
C MET A 219 11.44 -4.47 -12.31
N PHE A 220 11.73 -3.31 -12.88
CA PHE A 220 12.22 -3.14 -14.26
C PHE A 220 13.60 -2.52 -14.34
N ASP A 221 13.99 -1.73 -13.34
CA ASP A 221 15.22 -0.95 -13.30
C ASP A 221 16.23 -1.56 -12.31
N HIS A 222 17.49 -1.54 -12.69
CA HIS A 222 18.58 -2.12 -11.89
C HIS A 222 19.30 -1.11 -10.99
N ALA A 223 18.83 0.17 -10.95
CA ALA A 223 19.57 1.25 -10.28
C ALA A 223 19.63 1.11 -8.77
N ARG A 224 18.52 0.65 -8.14
CA ARG A 224 18.47 0.45 -6.69
C ARG A 224 18.98 -0.93 -6.28
N HIS A 225 18.54 -1.97 -6.99
CA HIS A 225 18.88 -3.37 -6.71
C HIS A 225 19.13 -4.12 -8.02
N ASP A 226 20.33 -4.58 -8.24
CA ASP A 226 20.75 -5.26 -9.48
C ASP A 226 19.97 -6.55 -9.74
N ASP A 227 19.54 -7.25 -8.68
CA ASP A 227 18.89 -8.56 -8.75
C ASP A 227 17.35 -8.49 -8.77
N CYS A 228 16.75 -7.36 -8.38
CA CYS A 228 15.28 -7.22 -8.29
C CYS A 228 14.55 -7.53 -9.60
N PRO A 229 14.92 -6.94 -10.77
CA PRO A 229 14.23 -7.22 -12.01
C PRO A 229 14.34 -8.69 -12.46
N ALA A 230 15.48 -9.33 -12.17
CA ALA A 230 15.68 -10.73 -12.51
C ALA A 230 14.80 -11.66 -11.69
N LEU A 231 14.74 -11.44 -10.36
CA LEU A 231 13.89 -12.22 -9.44
C LEU A 231 12.41 -11.99 -9.74
N CYS A 232 11.98 -10.74 -9.94
CA CYS A 232 10.58 -10.45 -10.26
C CYS A 232 10.13 -11.12 -11.57
N ARG A 233 10.99 -11.17 -12.59
CA ARG A 233 10.71 -11.91 -13.84
C ARG A 233 10.70 -13.43 -13.62
N GLN A 234 11.66 -13.97 -12.87
CA GLN A 234 11.75 -15.42 -12.59
C GLN A 234 10.47 -15.97 -11.97
N TYR A 235 9.82 -15.20 -11.11
CA TYR A 235 8.61 -15.60 -10.40
C TYR A 235 7.32 -14.98 -10.97
N ASP A 236 7.39 -14.30 -12.13
CA ASP A 236 6.26 -13.62 -12.79
C ASP A 236 5.44 -12.75 -11.81
N ILE A 237 6.11 -11.88 -11.06
CA ILE A 237 5.47 -11.09 -10.00
C ILE A 237 4.74 -9.88 -10.54
N PHE A 238 5.32 -9.16 -11.50
CA PHE A 238 4.58 -8.09 -12.14
C PHE A 238 3.48 -8.69 -13.02
N PRO A 239 2.19 -8.31 -12.82
CA PRO A 239 1.07 -8.90 -13.53
C PRO A 239 1.21 -8.73 -15.06
N SER A 240 0.77 -9.72 -15.83
CA SER A 240 0.79 -9.69 -17.28
C SER A 240 -0.15 -8.61 -17.84
N VAL A 241 0.02 -8.22 -19.10
CA VAL A 241 -0.88 -7.26 -19.77
C VAL A 241 -2.34 -7.74 -19.73
N ASP A 242 -2.57 -9.04 -19.83
CA ASP A 242 -3.92 -9.59 -19.75
C ASP A 242 -4.50 -9.54 -18.33
N ASP A 243 -3.68 -9.67 -17.31
CA ASP A 243 -4.12 -9.45 -15.92
C ASP A 243 -4.52 -7.98 -15.67
N TRP A 244 -3.88 -7.03 -16.35
CA TRP A 244 -4.24 -5.61 -16.25
C TRP A 244 -5.49 -5.23 -17.02
N ARG A 245 -5.92 -6.06 -17.97
CA ARG A 245 -7.05 -5.72 -18.85
C ARG A 245 -8.33 -5.44 -18.05
N GLY A 246 -8.90 -4.25 -18.27
CA GLY A 246 -10.13 -3.81 -17.62
C GLY A 246 -9.98 -3.40 -16.15
N LYS A 247 -8.77 -3.44 -15.59
CA LYS A 247 -8.52 -2.98 -14.22
C LYS A 247 -8.37 -1.45 -14.15
N ILE A 248 -8.41 -0.94 -12.95
CA ILE A 248 -8.03 0.43 -12.60
C ILE A 248 -6.63 0.37 -12.01
N LEU A 249 -5.69 1.10 -12.61
CA LEU A 249 -4.33 1.20 -12.12
C LEU A 249 -4.27 2.19 -10.96
N LEU A 250 -3.85 1.74 -9.79
CA LEU A 250 -3.48 2.60 -8.65
C LEU A 250 -2.00 2.94 -8.74
N LEU A 251 -1.66 4.22 -8.72
CA LEU A 251 -0.29 4.72 -8.61
C LEU A 251 -0.20 5.72 -7.46
N GLU A 252 0.83 5.63 -6.66
CA GLU A 252 1.20 6.66 -5.68
C GLU A 252 2.71 6.80 -5.63
N SER A 253 3.23 7.94 -5.18
CA SER A 253 4.66 8.24 -5.13
C SER A 253 5.16 8.26 -3.69
N SER A 254 6.39 7.76 -3.52
CA SER A 254 7.03 7.61 -2.22
C SER A 254 7.52 8.91 -1.61
N GLU A 255 8.04 8.80 -0.37
CA GLU A 255 8.72 9.85 0.38
C GLU A 255 10.05 10.29 -0.23
N GLU A 256 10.52 9.60 -1.27
CA GLU A 256 11.76 9.95 -1.96
C GLU A 256 11.63 11.22 -2.83
N TYR A 257 10.39 11.69 -3.03
CA TYR A 257 10.11 12.87 -3.85
C TYR A 257 10.78 12.79 -5.22
N ALA A 258 10.56 11.71 -5.95
CA ALA A 258 11.17 11.45 -7.25
C ALA A 258 11.12 12.70 -8.14
N LYS A 259 12.29 13.14 -8.63
CA LYS A 259 12.34 14.29 -9.55
C LYS A 259 11.43 14.05 -10.76
N PRO A 260 10.83 15.10 -11.35
CA PRO A 260 9.92 14.95 -12.49
C PRO A 260 10.47 14.10 -13.64
N GLU A 261 11.78 14.15 -13.90
CA GLU A 261 12.44 13.35 -14.94
C GLU A 261 12.46 11.84 -14.60
N ILE A 262 12.56 11.51 -13.31
CA ILE A 262 12.52 10.12 -12.83
C ILE A 262 11.09 9.62 -12.86
N TYR A 263 10.13 10.40 -12.35
CA TYR A 263 8.71 10.08 -12.41
C TYR A 263 8.24 9.87 -13.86
N GLN A 264 8.76 10.68 -14.80
CA GLN A 264 8.53 10.48 -16.22
C GLN A 264 9.02 9.11 -16.70
N LYS A 265 10.25 8.70 -16.33
CA LYS A 265 10.79 7.39 -16.71
C LYS A 265 9.94 6.24 -16.16
N MET A 266 9.46 6.36 -14.93
CA MET A 266 8.57 5.36 -14.31
C MET A 266 7.28 5.20 -15.13
N LEU A 267 6.64 6.31 -15.52
CA LEU A 267 5.45 6.27 -16.37
C LEU A 267 5.75 5.68 -17.75
N GLN A 268 6.89 6.01 -18.36
CA GLN A 268 7.32 5.47 -19.64
C GLN A 268 7.57 3.96 -19.56
N THR A 269 8.06 3.45 -18.44
CA THR A 269 8.23 2.01 -18.19
C THR A 269 6.88 1.30 -18.17
N LEU A 270 5.88 1.82 -17.48
CA LEU A 270 4.52 1.28 -17.48
C LEU A 270 3.88 1.34 -18.88
N LYS A 271 4.15 2.42 -19.63
CA LYS A 271 3.70 2.56 -21.02
C LYS A 271 4.34 1.50 -21.91
N ALA A 272 5.65 1.31 -21.81
CA ALA A 272 6.38 0.28 -22.58
C ALA A 272 5.91 -1.14 -22.21
N ALA A 273 5.48 -1.38 -20.97
CA ALA A 273 4.85 -2.62 -20.54
C ALA A 273 3.39 -2.77 -21.05
N GLY A 274 2.85 -1.80 -21.80
CA GLY A 274 1.51 -1.88 -22.40
C GLY A 274 0.33 -1.65 -21.44
N ILE A 275 0.58 -1.22 -20.21
CA ILE A 275 -0.44 -1.15 -19.15
C ILE A 275 -1.53 -0.15 -19.51
N PHE A 276 -1.17 1.05 -19.99
CA PHE A 276 -2.13 2.10 -20.33
C PHE A 276 -3.02 1.75 -21.55
N GLU A 277 -2.65 0.71 -22.32
CA GLU A 277 -3.46 0.25 -23.45
C GLU A 277 -4.67 -0.58 -23.01
N VAL A 278 -4.62 -1.19 -21.82
CA VAL A 278 -5.58 -2.21 -21.40
C VAL A 278 -6.38 -1.87 -20.15
N VAL A 279 -5.92 -0.90 -19.35
CA VAL A 279 -6.63 -0.50 -18.12
C VAL A 279 -7.84 0.39 -18.42
N ASN A 280 -8.84 0.37 -17.55
CA ASN A 280 -10.06 1.17 -17.66
C ASN A 280 -9.93 2.58 -17.05
N GLY A 281 -8.86 2.84 -16.32
CA GLY A 281 -8.61 4.14 -15.70
C GLY A 281 -7.39 4.11 -14.79
N VAL A 282 -6.99 5.29 -14.33
CA VAL A 282 -5.87 5.50 -13.41
C VAL A 282 -6.35 6.29 -12.20
N LEU A 283 -6.04 5.80 -11.02
CA LEU A 283 -6.15 6.51 -9.74
C LEU A 283 -4.74 6.87 -9.29
N ALA A 284 -4.45 8.16 -9.20
CA ALA A 284 -3.14 8.62 -8.75
C ALA A 284 -3.23 9.25 -7.36
N GLY A 285 -2.39 8.78 -6.45
CA GLY A 285 -2.27 9.28 -5.08
C GLY A 285 -1.79 10.73 -5.03
N LYS A 286 -2.15 11.42 -3.95
CA LYS A 286 -1.57 12.71 -3.62
C LYS A 286 -0.07 12.54 -3.34
N PRO A 287 0.82 13.32 -3.96
CA PRO A 287 2.23 13.28 -3.56
C PRO A 287 2.42 13.85 -2.16
N MET A 288 3.32 13.25 -1.39
CA MET A 288 3.62 13.65 -0.03
C MET A 288 4.08 15.13 0.02
N ASN A 289 3.54 15.89 0.97
CA ASN A 289 3.78 17.34 1.11
C ASN A 289 3.47 18.18 -0.14
N GLU A 290 2.67 17.66 -1.09
CA GLU A 290 2.41 18.27 -2.41
C GLU A 290 3.68 18.59 -3.23
N VAL A 291 4.80 17.90 -2.94
CA VAL A 291 6.04 18.06 -3.72
C VAL A 291 5.80 17.57 -5.15
N HIS A 292 6.17 18.38 -6.13
CA HIS A 292 5.94 18.15 -7.56
C HIS A 292 4.47 17.94 -7.98
N TYR A 293 3.51 18.44 -7.19
CA TYR A 293 2.08 18.22 -7.40
C TYR A 293 1.61 18.54 -8.83
N GLU A 294 1.94 19.71 -9.34
CA GLU A 294 1.52 20.14 -10.69
C GLU A 294 2.38 19.52 -11.80
N GLU A 295 3.65 19.21 -11.51
CA GLU A 295 4.54 18.50 -12.44
C GLU A 295 4.04 17.09 -12.69
N TYR A 296 3.69 16.33 -11.65
CA TYR A 296 3.19 14.97 -11.76
C TYR A 296 1.86 14.91 -12.53
N LYS A 297 0.95 15.87 -12.30
CA LYS A 297 -0.29 15.98 -13.08
C LYS A 297 -0.01 16.12 -14.57
N ARG A 298 0.90 17.04 -14.94
CA ARG A 298 1.28 17.24 -16.35
C ARG A 298 1.93 16.01 -16.95
N LEU A 299 2.78 15.31 -16.17
CA LEU A 299 3.45 14.11 -16.61
C LEU A 299 2.46 12.95 -16.83
N LEU A 300 1.50 12.74 -15.93
CA LEU A 300 0.46 11.74 -16.10
C LEU A 300 -0.30 11.92 -17.43
N ILE A 301 -0.78 13.13 -17.70
CA ILE A 301 -1.50 13.44 -18.94
C ILE A 301 -0.59 13.21 -20.17
N ARG A 302 0.63 13.75 -20.13
CA ARG A 302 1.55 13.73 -21.27
C ARG A 302 2.06 12.34 -21.60
N GLU A 303 2.50 11.58 -20.60
CA GLU A 303 3.13 10.26 -20.84
C GLU A 303 2.09 9.19 -21.13
N ILE A 304 0.92 9.23 -20.49
CA ILE A 304 -0.18 8.32 -20.82
C ILE A 304 -0.69 8.60 -22.24
N ASN A 305 -0.90 9.87 -22.59
CA ASN A 305 -1.27 10.31 -23.95
C ASN A 305 -2.47 9.55 -24.57
N LYS A 306 -3.51 9.29 -23.75
CA LYS A 306 -4.77 8.65 -24.15
C LYS A 306 -5.94 9.45 -23.60
N PRO A 307 -6.44 10.47 -24.31
CA PRO A 307 -7.44 11.41 -23.79
C PRO A 307 -8.71 10.75 -23.24
N ASP A 308 -9.10 9.59 -23.77
CA ASP A 308 -10.28 8.85 -23.34
C ASP A 308 -10.04 7.99 -22.09
N LEU A 309 -8.79 7.73 -21.70
CA LEU A 309 -8.46 6.99 -20.47
C LEU A 309 -8.65 7.89 -19.26
N PRO A 310 -9.60 7.59 -18.35
CA PRO A 310 -9.82 8.40 -17.16
C PRO A 310 -8.60 8.43 -16.26
N ILE A 311 -8.21 9.62 -15.81
CA ILE A 311 -7.18 9.82 -14.78
C ILE A 311 -7.78 10.65 -13.66
N VAL A 312 -7.89 10.05 -12.48
CA VAL A 312 -8.29 10.74 -11.24
C VAL A 312 -7.07 10.88 -10.35
N TYR A 313 -6.76 12.11 -9.97
CA TYR A 313 -5.61 12.50 -9.17
C TYR A 313 -6.01 12.93 -7.76
N ASN A 314 -5.02 13.04 -6.87
CA ASN A 314 -5.19 13.53 -5.51
C ASN A 314 -5.96 12.57 -4.60
N LEU A 315 -5.85 11.25 -4.85
CA LEU A 315 -6.39 10.25 -3.94
C LEU A 315 -5.60 10.26 -2.62
N ASN A 316 -6.30 10.22 -1.49
CA ASN A 316 -5.68 10.09 -0.17
C ASN A 316 -5.22 8.64 0.08
N ALA A 317 -4.29 8.15 -0.72
CA ALA A 317 -3.67 6.83 -0.61
C ALA A 317 -2.16 6.93 -0.86
N GLY A 318 -1.38 6.05 -0.26
CA GLY A 318 0.07 6.05 -0.37
C GLY A 318 0.76 6.90 0.70
N HIS A 319 1.85 7.60 0.35
CA HIS A 319 2.72 8.26 1.32
C HIS A 319 2.18 9.58 1.87
N ALA A 320 1.29 10.26 1.16
CA ALA A 320 0.66 11.46 1.69
C ALA A 320 -0.30 11.17 2.86
N THR A 321 -0.26 11.98 3.87
CA THR A 321 -1.06 11.86 5.09
C THR A 321 -2.27 12.82 5.05
N PRO A 322 -3.52 12.40 5.37
CA PRO A 322 -3.92 11.08 5.90
C PRO A 322 -4.27 10.09 4.78
N ARG A 323 -4.33 8.79 5.11
CA ARG A 323 -4.54 7.71 4.14
C ARG A 323 -5.88 7.01 4.32
N CYS A 324 -6.56 6.72 3.20
CA CYS A 324 -7.59 5.70 3.17
C CYS A 324 -6.99 4.30 3.05
N ILE A 325 -7.85 3.30 3.03
CA ILE A 325 -7.49 1.91 2.72
C ILE A 325 -8.20 1.53 1.43
N VAL A 326 -7.42 1.19 0.39
CA VAL A 326 -7.92 0.84 -0.94
C VAL A 326 -7.96 -0.68 -1.09
N PRO A 327 -9.13 -1.31 -1.24
CA PRO A 327 -9.23 -2.72 -1.59
C PRO A 327 -8.65 -2.99 -2.98
N LEU A 328 -7.70 -3.91 -3.08
CA LEU A 328 -7.13 -4.39 -4.34
C LEU A 328 -7.82 -5.70 -4.76
N ASN A 329 -7.95 -5.91 -6.06
CA ASN A 329 -8.67 -7.03 -6.68
C ASN A 329 -10.19 -7.08 -6.38
N VAL A 330 -10.75 -5.99 -5.88
CA VAL A 330 -12.19 -5.82 -5.65
C VAL A 330 -12.75 -4.89 -6.71
N GLU A 331 -13.95 -5.20 -7.23
CA GLU A 331 -14.62 -4.35 -8.22
C GLU A 331 -14.94 -2.99 -7.61
N ALA A 332 -14.50 -1.94 -8.29
CA ALA A 332 -14.70 -0.56 -7.87
C ALA A 332 -15.42 0.24 -8.95
N ARG A 333 -16.31 1.15 -8.52
CA ARG A 333 -16.90 2.20 -9.36
C ARG A 333 -16.42 3.54 -8.87
N VAL A 334 -15.66 4.22 -9.71
CA VAL A 334 -15.18 5.59 -9.48
C VAL A 334 -16.21 6.56 -10.04
N ASP A 335 -16.56 7.59 -9.28
CA ASP A 335 -17.36 8.73 -9.70
C ASP A 335 -16.66 10.01 -9.22
N ALA A 336 -15.78 10.53 -10.05
CA ALA A 336 -14.97 11.69 -9.73
C ALA A 336 -15.82 12.97 -9.53
N ALA A 337 -16.94 13.10 -10.25
CA ALA A 337 -17.85 14.23 -10.11
C ALA A 337 -18.55 14.24 -8.75
N ARG A 338 -18.89 13.07 -8.21
CA ARG A 338 -19.48 12.89 -6.89
C ARG A 338 -18.47 12.67 -5.77
N GLN A 339 -17.20 12.72 -6.09
CA GLN A 339 -16.11 12.54 -5.11
C GLN A 339 -16.23 11.23 -4.33
N VAL A 340 -16.43 10.11 -5.03
CA VAL A 340 -16.61 8.81 -4.39
C VAL A 340 -16.09 7.66 -5.23
N ILE A 341 -15.49 6.69 -4.55
CA ILE A 341 -15.14 5.36 -5.08
C ILE A 341 -15.94 4.35 -4.25
N ARG A 342 -16.77 3.50 -4.88
CA ARG A 342 -17.57 2.46 -4.22
C ARG A 342 -17.06 1.10 -4.61
N PHE A 343 -17.07 0.18 -3.66
CA PHE A 343 -16.63 -1.20 -3.86
C PHE A 343 -17.82 -2.16 -3.85
N ALA A 344 -17.81 -3.11 -4.80
CA ALA A 344 -18.80 -4.17 -4.87
C ALA A 344 -18.18 -5.45 -4.31
N TRP A 345 -18.52 -5.78 -3.08
CA TRP A 345 -18.19 -7.05 -2.46
C TRP A 345 -19.18 -8.11 -2.92
N GLY A 346 -18.70 -9.21 -3.51
CA GLY A 346 -19.55 -10.35 -3.85
C GLY A 346 -20.30 -10.82 -2.60
N ARG A 347 -21.54 -11.26 -2.75
CA ARG A 347 -22.20 -12.02 -1.67
C ARG A 347 -21.44 -13.35 -1.56
N GLU A 348 -20.81 -13.59 -0.40
CA GLU A 348 -20.31 -14.90 -0.02
C GLU A 348 -21.42 -15.94 -0.04
#